data_b6b8dbbcf7d29271312a52f40fa29e2f
#
_entry.id   b6b8dbbcf7d29271312a52f40fa29e2f
#
_cell.length_a   1.000
_cell.length_b   1.000
_cell.length_c   1.000
_cell.angle_alpha   90.00
_cell.angle_beta   90.00
_cell.angle_gamma   90.00
#
_symmetry.space_group_name_H-M   'P 1'
#
loop_
_entity.id
_entity.type
_entity.pdbx_description
1 polymer ?
#
loop_
_entity_poly.entity_id
_entity_poly.type
_entity_poly.pdbx_seq_one_letter_code
_entity_poly.pdbx_strand_id
1 'polypeptide(L)'
;MAVTAALVKELRERTGAGMMECKKALVETNGDVELAIENMRKSGAAKAAKKAGNVAAEGAIIIKEENGVAVLLEVNCQTDFVAKDGNFTAFAEEVAADALATKATAEELQAKFEEARVALVAKIGENINIRRVQYVEGAAIASYRHGEKIGVVVAGEGDAETLKHVAMHVAASRPEYVNPEDVPADVVEKEKAVQVEIAMNEGKPAEIAEKMVVGRMKKFTGEVSLTGQAFVMEPKKSVGEILKERGASVATFVRLEVGEGIDKGEEMSFADEVAAAQKG
;
A
#
# COMPACT_ATOMS: atom_id res chain seq x y z
N MET A 1 -34.18 -7.36 -32.44
CA MET A 1 -34.52 -8.65 -31.76
C MET A 1 -35.03 -8.37 -30.37
N ALA A 2 -35.92 -9.23 -29.85
CA ALA A 2 -36.35 -9.06 -28.44
C ALA A 2 -35.20 -9.43 -27.52
N VAL A 3 -34.95 -8.59 -26.50
CA VAL A 3 -33.93 -8.86 -25.46
C VAL A 3 -34.41 -10.02 -24.59
N THR A 4 -33.72 -11.16 -24.69
CA THR A 4 -34.05 -12.37 -23.92
C THR A 4 -33.21 -12.48 -22.65
N ALA A 5 -33.68 -13.25 -21.66
CA ALA A 5 -32.89 -13.52 -20.46
C ALA A 5 -31.55 -14.23 -20.77
N ALA A 6 -31.50 -15.02 -21.84
CA ALA A 6 -30.28 -15.69 -22.30
C ALA A 6 -29.22 -14.68 -22.76
N LEU A 7 -29.60 -13.69 -23.58
CA LEU A 7 -28.70 -12.62 -24.03
C LEU A 7 -28.19 -11.77 -22.85
N VAL A 8 -29.05 -11.48 -21.88
CA VAL A 8 -28.63 -10.75 -20.67
C VAL A 8 -27.63 -11.56 -19.85
N LYS A 9 -27.84 -12.87 -19.72
CA LYS A 9 -26.91 -13.78 -19.05
C LYS A 9 -25.57 -13.85 -19.78
N GLU A 10 -25.58 -14.02 -21.10
CA GLU A 10 -24.38 -14.04 -21.94
C GLU A 10 -23.57 -12.75 -21.79
N LEU A 11 -24.22 -11.60 -21.95
CA LEU A 11 -23.56 -10.30 -21.83
C LEU A 11 -22.96 -10.11 -20.44
N ARG A 12 -23.67 -10.56 -19.38
CA ARG A 12 -23.19 -10.50 -18.01
C ARG A 12 -21.97 -11.41 -17.76
N GLU A 13 -21.97 -12.61 -18.32
CA GLU A 13 -20.85 -13.55 -18.22
C GLU A 13 -19.60 -12.99 -18.91
N ARG A 14 -19.76 -12.30 -20.04
CA ARG A 14 -18.67 -11.71 -20.82
C ARG A 14 -18.15 -10.38 -20.26
N THR A 15 -18.98 -9.59 -19.59
CA THR A 15 -18.62 -8.24 -19.11
C THR A 15 -18.48 -8.12 -17.60
N GLY A 16 -19.02 -9.08 -16.84
CA GLY A 16 -19.10 -8.99 -15.37
C GLY A 16 -20.02 -7.88 -14.85
N ALA A 17 -20.70 -7.14 -15.72
CA ALA A 17 -21.59 -6.03 -15.37
C ALA A 17 -22.89 -6.47 -14.68
N GLY A 18 -23.59 -5.51 -14.05
CA GLY A 18 -24.85 -5.76 -13.38
C GLY A 18 -25.96 -6.17 -14.35
N MET A 19 -26.90 -7.03 -13.92
CA MET A 19 -27.98 -7.54 -14.76
C MET A 19 -28.79 -6.42 -15.42
N MET A 20 -29.12 -5.36 -14.68
CA MET A 20 -29.91 -4.24 -15.22
C MET A 20 -29.13 -3.40 -16.24
N GLU A 21 -27.82 -3.25 -16.04
CA GLU A 21 -26.94 -2.57 -16.97
C GLU A 21 -26.79 -3.35 -18.27
N CYS A 22 -26.59 -4.66 -18.20
CA CYS A 22 -26.59 -5.56 -19.37
C CYS A 22 -27.92 -5.51 -20.13
N LYS A 23 -29.06 -5.57 -19.41
CA LYS A 23 -30.39 -5.45 -20.01
C LYS A 23 -30.55 -4.11 -20.75
N LYS A 24 -30.17 -3.01 -20.14
CA LYS A 24 -30.22 -1.66 -20.72
C LYS A 24 -29.39 -1.59 -22.00
N ALA A 25 -28.11 -2.03 -21.94
CA ALA A 25 -27.23 -2.04 -23.09
C ALA A 25 -27.78 -2.87 -24.26
N LEU A 26 -28.36 -4.03 -23.98
CA LEU A 26 -28.99 -4.87 -25.03
C LEU A 26 -30.25 -4.21 -25.62
N VAL A 27 -31.05 -3.50 -24.83
CA VAL A 27 -32.19 -2.75 -25.35
C VAL A 27 -31.73 -1.63 -26.31
N GLU A 28 -30.70 -0.88 -25.94
CA GLU A 28 -30.11 0.20 -26.72
C GLU A 28 -29.50 -0.31 -28.05
N THR A 29 -29.04 -1.56 -28.08
CA THR A 29 -28.44 -2.19 -29.26
C THR A 29 -29.35 -3.18 -29.96
N ASN A 30 -30.65 -3.20 -29.65
CA ASN A 30 -31.63 -4.12 -30.20
C ASN A 30 -31.25 -5.60 -30.13
N GLY A 31 -30.53 -5.98 -29.04
CA GLY A 31 -30.10 -7.34 -28.77
C GLY A 31 -28.76 -7.72 -29.41
N ASP A 32 -28.04 -6.77 -30.02
CA ASP A 32 -26.69 -7.00 -30.52
C ASP A 32 -25.69 -6.98 -29.35
N VAL A 33 -25.18 -8.19 -29.03
CA VAL A 33 -24.26 -8.39 -27.88
C VAL A 33 -22.91 -7.74 -28.10
N GLU A 34 -22.35 -7.82 -29.33
CA GLU A 34 -21.04 -7.25 -29.62
C GLU A 34 -21.07 -5.72 -29.57
N LEU A 35 -22.09 -5.11 -30.15
CA LEU A 35 -22.29 -3.66 -30.06
C LEU A 35 -22.58 -3.21 -28.61
N ALA A 36 -23.31 -4.03 -27.85
CA ALA A 36 -23.53 -3.75 -26.43
C ALA A 36 -22.22 -3.75 -25.64
N ILE A 37 -21.33 -4.73 -25.85
CA ILE A 37 -20.01 -4.77 -25.23
C ILE A 37 -19.19 -3.52 -25.60
N GLU A 38 -19.14 -3.17 -26.88
CA GLU A 38 -18.40 -1.99 -27.34
C GLU A 38 -18.91 -0.69 -26.70
N ASN A 39 -20.22 -0.51 -26.63
CA ASN A 39 -20.84 0.66 -26.00
C ASN A 39 -20.60 0.69 -24.48
N MET A 40 -20.65 -0.46 -23.83
CA MET A 40 -20.34 -0.58 -22.40
C MET A 40 -18.88 -0.25 -22.10
N ARG A 41 -17.93 -0.69 -22.95
CA ARG A 41 -16.51 -0.30 -22.83
C ARG A 41 -16.32 1.21 -22.98
N LYS A 42 -16.92 1.84 -24.00
CA LYS A 42 -16.87 3.31 -24.18
C LYS A 42 -17.46 4.06 -22.99
N SER A 43 -18.62 3.62 -22.50
CA SER A 43 -19.28 4.18 -21.33
C SER A 43 -18.45 3.97 -20.07
N GLY A 44 -17.82 2.80 -19.90
CA GLY A 44 -16.94 2.47 -18.79
C GLY A 44 -15.71 3.38 -18.75
N ALA A 45 -15.07 3.61 -19.91
CA ALA A 45 -13.95 4.53 -20.01
C ALA A 45 -14.33 5.98 -19.61
N ALA A 46 -15.51 6.44 -20.05
CA ALA A 46 -16.01 7.77 -19.66
C ALA A 46 -16.31 7.86 -18.15
N LYS A 47 -16.86 6.80 -17.53
CA LYS A 47 -17.06 6.73 -16.07
C LYS A 47 -15.73 6.74 -15.33
N ALA A 48 -14.76 5.94 -15.78
CA ALA A 48 -13.43 5.88 -15.17
C ALA A 48 -12.72 7.25 -15.24
N ALA A 49 -12.78 7.92 -16.40
CA ALA A 49 -12.20 9.26 -16.56
C ALA A 49 -12.82 10.29 -15.60
N LYS A 50 -14.14 10.24 -15.39
CA LYS A 50 -14.82 11.12 -14.42
C LYS A 50 -14.39 10.85 -12.98
N LYS A 51 -14.03 9.61 -12.66
CA LYS A 51 -13.61 9.21 -11.30
C LYS A 51 -12.12 9.40 -11.04
N ALA A 52 -11.30 9.53 -12.09
CA ALA A 52 -9.84 9.59 -11.98
C ALA A 52 -9.33 10.74 -11.09
N GLY A 53 -10.08 11.86 -10.98
CA GLY A 53 -9.75 12.97 -10.10
C GLY A 53 -10.13 12.78 -8.63
N ASN A 54 -10.86 11.72 -8.29
CA ASN A 54 -11.25 11.47 -6.90
C ASN A 54 -10.06 10.89 -6.11
N VAL A 55 -9.84 11.39 -4.90
CA VAL A 55 -8.80 10.88 -4.01
C VAL A 55 -9.10 9.43 -3.65
N ALA A 56 -8.18 8.54 -3.95
CA ALA A 56 -8.23 7.12 -3.61
C ALA A 56 -7.13 6.81 -2.59
N ALA A 57 -7.41 7.02 -1.32
CA ALA A 57 -6.46 6.86 -0.21
C ALA A 57 -6.73 5.63 0.67
N GLU A 58 -7.80 4.90 0.39
CA GLU A 58 -8.05 3.57 0.92
C GLU A 58 -7.57 2.51 -0.08
N GLY A 59 -7.65 1.22 0.26
CA GLY A 59 -7.19 0.14 -0.62
C GLY A 59 -6.60 -1.04 0.12
N ALA A 60 -5.72 -1.78 -0.56
CA ALA A 60 -5.06 -2.94 0.01
C ALA A 60 -3.59 -3.04 -0.40
N ILE A 61 -2.76 -3.58 0.51
CA ILE A 61 -1.42 -4.08 0.22
C ILE A 61 -1.52 -5.58 -0.02
N ILE A 62 -1.12 -6.02 -1.21
CA ILE A 62 -1.02 -7.44 -1.56
C ILE A 62 0.44 -7.85 -1.52
N ILE A 63 0.72 -8.99 -0.89
CA ILE A 63 2.05 -9.60 -0.89
C ILE A 63 1.96 -10.97 -1.56
N LYS A 64 2.87 -11.21 -2.50
CA LYS A 64 3.11 -12.52 -3.10
C LYS A 64 4.58 -12.85 -2.97
N GLU A 65 4.86 -14.15 -2.79
CA GLU A 65 6.22 -14.62 -2.57
C GLU A 65 6.41 -15.95 -3.29
N GLU A 66 7.49 -16.06 -4.05
CA GLU A 66 7.90 -17.27 -4.73
C GLU A 66 9.41 -17.24 -5.00
N ASN A 67 10.08 -18.40 -4.79
CA ASN A 67 11.48 -18.63 -5.16
C ASN A 67 12.47 -17.56 -4.66
N GLY A 68 12.29 -17.09 -3.42
CA GLY A 68 13.18 -16.08 -2.82
C GLY A 68 12.94 -14.65 -3.35
N VAL A 69 11.83 -14.41 -4.00
CA VAL A 69 11.36 -13.07 -4.42
C VAL A 69 10.01 -12.82 -3.81
N ALA A 70 9.84 -11.65 -3.22
CA ALA A 70 8.54 -11.17 -2.77
C ALA A 70 8.17 -9.87 -3.49
N VAL A 71 6.89 -9.67 -3.78
CA VAL A 71 6.32 -8.43 -4.27
C VAL A 71 5.34 -7.88 -3.24
N LEU A 72 5.42 -6.57 -3.02
CA LEU A 72 4.41 -5.79 -2.31
C LEU A 72 3.76 -4.85 -3.32
N LEU A 73 2.46 -4.98 -3.49
CA LEU A 73 1.66 -4.15 -4.39
C LEU A 73 0.64 -3.35 -3.59
N GLU A 74 0.54 -2.06 -3.83
CA GLU A 74 -0.53 -1.21 -3.34
C GLU A 74 -1.52 -0.90 -4.46
N VAL A 75 -2.78 -1.30 -4.24
CA VAL A 75 -3.92 -0.91 -5.07
C VAL A 75 -4.86 -0.05 -4.23
N ASN A 76 -5.16 1.15 -4.71
CA ASN A 76 -6.00 2.11 -3.99
C ASN A 76 -7.42 2.16 -4.54
N CYS A 77 -8.36 2.49 -3.67
CA CYS A 77 -9.76 2.84 -3.93
C CYS A 77 -10.18 4.01 -3.01
N GLN A 78 -11.42 4.46 -3.14
CA GLN A 78 -11.88 5.62 -2.35
C GLN A 78 -12.33 5.23 -0.94
N THR A 79 -12.94 4.04 -0.77
CA THR A 79 -13.52 3.60 0.51
C THR A 79 -12.98 2.27 0.99
N ASP A 80 -13.01 2.06 2.30
CA ASP A 80 -12.63 0.80 2.93
C ASP A 80 -13.62 -0.35 2.62
N PHE A 81 -14.86 -0.01 2.21
CA PHE A 81 -15.84 -0.99 1.74
C PHE A 81 -15.38 -1.63 0.44
N VAL A 82 -14.91 -0.82 -0.52
CA VAL A 82 -14.40 -1.31 -1.80
C VAL A 82 -13.10 -2.07 -1.61
N ALA A 83 -12.24 -1.67 -0.68
CA ALA A 83 -11.03 -2.42 -0.34
C ALA A 83 -11.29 -3.88 0.08
N LYS A 84 -12.50 -4.18 0.58
CA LYS A 84 -12.96 -5.51 0.98
C LYS A 84 -13.85 -6.20 -0.06
N ASP A 85 -14.18 -5.51 -1.16
CA ASP A 85 -14.98 -6.08 -2.25
C ASP A 85 -14.24 -7.20 -2.96
N GLY A 86 -14.94 -8.31 -3.23
CA GLY A 86 -14.33 -9.49 -3.85
C GLY A 86 -13.80 -9.24 -5.27
N ASN A 87 -14.38 -8.32 -6.04
CA ASN A 87 -13.87 -7.99 -7.38
C ASN A 87 -12.61 -7.13 -7.30
N PHE A 88 -12.58 -6.20 -6.34
CA PHE A 88 -11.38 -5.40 -6.08
C PHE A 88 -10.23 -6.29 -5.61
N THR A 89 -10.47 -7.18 -4.65
CA THR A 89 -9.45 -8.11 -4.14
C THR A 89 -8.94 -9.03 -5.25
N ALA A 90 -9.84 -9.62 -6.06
CA ALA A 90 -9.45 -10.48 -7.17
C ALA A 90 -8.57 -9.73 -8.20
N PHE A 91 -8.93 -8.49 -8.54
CA PHE A 91 -8.12 -7.65 -9.41
C PHE A 91 -6.73 -7.38 -8.82
N ALA A 92 -6.65 -6.97 -7.56
CA ALA A 92 -5.39 -6.69 -6.88
C ALA A 92 -4.49 -7.95 -6.78
N GLU A 93 -5.08 -9.11 -6.53
CA GLU A 93 -4.37 -10.40 -6.49
C GLU A 93 -3.83 -10.81 -7.86
N GLU A 94 -4.59 -10.56 -8.95
CA GLU A 94 -4.17 -10.84 -10.32
C GLU A 94 -2.98 -9.94 -10.71
N VAL A 95 -3.07 -8.64 -10.45
CA VAL A 95 -1.99 -7.67 -10.68
C VAL A 95 -0.73 -8.07 -9.90
N ALA A 96 -0.86 -8.47 -8.63
CA ALA A 96 0.27 -8.89 -7.81
C ALA A 96 0.91 -10.19 -8.32
N ALA A 97 0.11 -11.13 -8.82
CA ALA A 97 0.63 -12.37 -9.42
C ALA A 97 1.43 -12.08 -10.70
N ASP A 98 0.92 -11.20 -11.54
CA ASP A 98 1.62 -10.76 -12.75
C ASP A 98 2.91 -10.00 -12.40
N ALA A 99 2.85 -9.09 -11.44
CA ALA A 99 4.00 -8.36 -10.94
C ALA A 99 5.12 -9.29 -10.47
N LEU A 100 4.77 -10.32 -9.67
CA LEU A 100 5.74 -11.32 -9.22
C LEU A 100 6.38 -12.10 -10.38
N ALA A 101 5.59 -12.49 -11.37
CA ALA A 101 6.05 -13.26 -12.52
C ALA A 101 6.93 -12.45 -13.47
N THR A 102 6.64 -11.16 -13.66
CA THR A 102 7.28 -10.32 -14.68
C THR A 102 8.29 -9.32 -14.13
N LYS A 103 8.25 -9.04 -12.83
CA LYS A 103 9.00 -7.95 -12.16
C LYS A 103 8.73 -6.58 -12.80
N ALA A 104 7.51 -6.37 -13.29
CA ALA A 104 7.09 -5.15 -13.97
C ALA A 104 7.06 -3.94 -13.02
N THR A 105 7.32 -2.77 -13.56
CA THR A 105 7.15 -1.49 -12.84
C THR A 105 5.67 -1.17 -12.64
N ALA A 106 5.38 -0.18 -11.78
CA ALA A 106 4.00 0.26 -11.56
C ALA A 106 3.35 0.76 -12.86
N GLU A 107 4.11 1.50 -13.68
CA GLU A 107 3.65 2.03 -14.97
C GLU A 107 3.32 0.92 -15.98
N GLU A 108 4.15 -0.12 -16.04
CA GLU A 108 3.92 -1.28 -16.91
C GLU A 108 2.67 -2.07 -16.47
N LEU A 109 2.48 -2.25 -15.16
CA LEU A 109 1.27 -2.87 -14.61
C LEU A 109 0.02 -2.03 -14.88
N GLN A 110 0.10 -0.71 -14.70
CA GLN A 110 -1.00 0.21 -15.03
C GLN A 110 -1.39 0.09 -16.49
N ALA A 111 -0.41 0.11 -17.41
CA ALA A 111 -0.66 0.00 -18.84
C ALA A 111 -1.28 -1.36 -19.20
N LYS A 112 -0.76 -2.45 -18.65
CA LYS A 112 -1.23 -3.81 -18.91
C LYS A 112 -2.65 -4.06 -18.43
N PHE A 113 -2.97 -3.57 -17.23
CA PHE A 113 -4.25 -3.81 -16.56
C PHE A 113 -5.27 -2.67 -16.74
N GLU A 114 -5.00 -1.69 -17.59
CA GLU A 114 -5.88 -0.52 -17.77
C GLU A 114 -7.30 -0.90 -18.19
N GLU A 115 -7.45 -1.84 -19.10
CA GLU A 115 -8.78 -2.29 -19.52
C GLU A 115 -9.57 -2.95 -18.38
N ALA A 116 -8.92 -3.83 -17.61
CA ALA A 116 -9.52 -4.49 -16.46
C ALA A 116 -9.85 -3.48 -15.34
N ARG A 117 -8.95 -2.51 -15.10
CA ARG A 117 -9.17 -1.42 -14.14
C ARG A 117 -10.38 -0.58 -14.52
N VAL A 118 -10.48 -0.16 -15.77
CA VAL A 118 -11.61 0.63 -16.28
C VAL A 118 -12.93 -0.13 -16.13
N ALA A 119 -12.95 -1.41 -16.46
CA ALA A 119 -14.12 -2.25 -16.27
C ALA A 119 -14.53 -2.36 -14.80
N LEU A 120 -13.53 -2.48 -13.90
CA LEU A 120 -13.77 -2.55 -12.47
C LEU A 120 -14.29 -1.21 -11.91
N VAL A 121 -13.73 -0.08 -12.33
CA VAL A 121 -14.22 1.26 -11.97
C VAL A 121 -15.65 1.46 -12.45
N ALA A 122 -15.97 1.03 -13.67
CA ALA A 122 -17.34 1.12 -14.19
C ALA A 122 -18.34 0.30 -13.38
N LYS A 123 -17.91 -0.87 -12.88
CA LYS A 123 -18.73 -1.79 -12.07
C LYS A 123 -18.92 -1.30 -10.63
N ILE A 124 -17.86 -0.84 -9.98
CA ILE A 124 -17.84 -0.46 -8.57
C ILE A 124 -18.28 1.01 -8.38
N GLY A 125 -17.88 1.90 -9.31
CA GLY A 125 -18.22 3.31 -9.27
C GLY A 125 -17.23 4.18 -8.49
N GLU A 126 -16.08 3.65 -8.11
CA GLU A 126 -15.00 4.36 -7.43
C GLU A 126 -13.75 4.46 -8.30
N ASN A 127 -12.89 5.46 -8.02
CA ASN A 127 -11.54 5.51 -8.58
C ASN A 127 -10.71 4.35 -8.03
N ILE A 128 -10.01 3.64 -8.89
CA ILE A 128 -9.13 2.51 -8.54
C ILE A 128 -7.79 2.73 -9.23
N ASN A 129 -6.69 2.64 -8.48
CA ASN A 129 -5.35 2.88 -8.97
C ASN A 129 -4.39 1.78 -8.53
N ILE A 130 -3.60 1.25 -9.47
CA ILE A 130 -2.37 0.51 -9.17
C ILE A 130 -1.32 1.58 -8.85
N ARG A 131 -0.96 1.73 -7.57
CA ARG A 131 -0.19 2.90 -7.14
C ARG A 131 1.31 2.67 -7.13
N ARG A 132 1.75 1.64 -6.44
CA ARG A 132 3.17 1.33 -6.28
C ARG A 132 3.41 -0.17 -6.13
N VAL A 133 4.56 -0.59 -6.58
CA VAL A 133 5.05 -1.96 -6.45
C VAL A 133 6.49 -1.93 -5.93
N GLN A 134 6.81 -2.84 -5.03
CA GLN A 134 8.15 -3.02 -4.49
C GLN A 134 8.52 -4.50 -4.52
N TYR A 135 9.77 -4.79 -4.79
CA TYR A 135 10.32 -6.15 -4.82
C TYR A 135 11.38 -6.30 -3.76
N VAL A 136 11.37 -7.44 -3.09
CA VAL A 136 12.40 -7.85 -2.12
C VAL A 136 12.92 -9.21 -2.53
N GLU A 137 14.23 -9.35 -2.62
CA GLU A 137 14.90 -10.59 -2.95
C GLU A 137 15.82 -11.02 -1.80
N GLY A 138 15.86 -12.31 -1.52
CA GLY A 138 16.72 -12.83 -0.46
C GLY A 138 16.69 -14.35 -0.34
N ALA A 139 17.72 -14.89 0.29
CA ALA A 139 17.81 -16.33 0.55
C ALA A 139 16.77 -16.79 1.58
N ALA A 140 16.49 -15.95 2.57
CA ALA A 140 15.41 -16.13 3.52
C ALA A 140 14.54 -14.86 3.51
N ILE A 141 13.25 -15.04 3.27
CA ILE A 141 12.24 -13.96 3.23
C ILE A 141 11.14 -14.32 4.21
N ALA A 142 10.62 -13.32 4.90
CA ALA A 142 9.39 -13.45 5.68
C ALA A 142 8.50 -12.25 5.44
N SER A 143 7.21 -12.52 5.32
CA SER A 143 6.21 -11.49 5.11
C SER A 143 5.20 -11.42 6.26
N TYR A 144 4.64 -10.23 6.46
CA TYR A 144 3.55 -10.00 7.41
C TYR A 144 2.57 -8.98 6.85
N ARG A 145 1.28 -9.29 6.95
CA ARG A 145 0.20 -8.34 6.66
C ARG A 145 -0.60 -8.06 7.92
N HIS A 146 -0.81 -6.78 8.21
CA HIS A 146 -1.71 -6.36 9.27
C HIS A 146 -3.02 -5.84 8.65
N GLY A 147 -4.01 -6.72 8.59
CA GLY A 147 -5.21 -6.51 7.79
C GLY A 147 -4.87 -6.33 6.30
N GLU A 148 -5.65 -5.48 5.62
CA GLU A 148 -5.39 -5.09 4.24
C GLU A 148 -4.44 -3.88 4.12
N LYS A 149 -4.24 -3.13 5.22
CA LYS A 149 -3.64 -1.79 5.18
C LYS A 149 -2.12 -1.76 5.26
N ILE A 150 -1.49 -2.70 5.95
CA ILE A 150 -0.03 -2.70 6.13
C ILE A 150 0.55 -4.01 5.62
N GLY A 151 1.56 -3.91 4.80
CA GLY A 151 2.36 -5.04 4.34
C GLY A 151 3.83 -4.82 4.63
N VAL A 152 4.50 -5.86 5.10
CA VAL A 152 5.95 -5.87 5.37
C VAL A 152 6.57 -7.13 4.79
N VAL A 153 7.71 -6.96 4.17
CA VAL A 153 8.61 -8.04 3.78
C VAL A 153 9.98 -7.77 4.35
N VAL A 154 10.56 -8.78 4.96
CA VAL A 154 11.93 -8.77 5.51
C VAL A 154 12.74 -9.82 4.79
N ALA A 155 13.94 -9.47 4.34
CA ALA A 155 14.92 -10.40 3.78
C ALA A 155 16.19 -10.40 4.62
N GLY A 156 16.75 -11.59 4.86
CA GLY A 156 17.93 -11.74 5.69
C GLY A 156 18.40 -13.17 5.81
N GLU A 157 18.94 -13.51 6.96
CA GLU A 157 19.37 -14.86 7.33
C GLU A 157 18.73 -15.26 8.66
N GLY A 158 18.46 -16.55 8.83
CA GLY A 158 17.88 -17.11 10.06
C GLY A 158 16.63 -17.93 9.81
N ASP A 159 15.96 -18.31 10.89
CA ASP A 159 14.73 -19.08 10.80
C ASP A 159 13.51 -18.19 10.41
N ALA A 160 12.55 -18.79 9.73
CA ALA A 160 11.37 -18.09 9.21
C ALA A 160 10.50 -17.44 10.32
N GLU A 161 10.45 -18.05 11.51
CA GLU A 161 9.67 -17.53 12.64
C GLU A 161 10.30 -16.24 13.17
N THR A 162 11.63 -16.22 13.35
CA THR A 162 12.34 -15.01 13.77
C THR A 162 12.15 -13.86 12.79
N LEU A 163 12.35 -14.13 11.48
CA LEU A 163 12.15 -13.09 10.45
C LEU A 163 10.69 -12.59 10.40
N LYS A 164 9.72 -13.49 10.59
CA LYS A 164 8.31 -13.12 10.67
C LYS A 164 8.00 -12.22 11.88
N HIS A 165 8.57 -12.53 13.03
CA HIS A 165 8.43 -11.69 14.23
C HIS A 165 9.06 -10.30 14.02
N VAL A 166 10.17 -10.23 13.29
CA VAL A 166 10.77 -8.96 12.88
C VAL A 166 9.85 -8.20 11.90
N ALA A 167 9.24 -8.88 10.93
CA ALA A 167 8.27 -8.25 10.03
C ALA A 167 7.06 -7.67 10.80
N MET A 168 6.57 -8.36 11.83
CA MET A 168 5.53 -7.86 12.73
C MET A 168 6.00 -6.62 13.50
N HIS A 169 7.25 -6.63 13.98
CA HIS A 169 7.86 -5.47 14.63
C HIS A 169 7.94 -4.27 13.67
N VAL A 170 8.44 -4.46 12.44
CA VAL A 170 8.51 -3.41 11.41
C VAL A 170 7.14 -2.82 11.10
N ALA A 171 6.10 -3.65 11.02
CA ALA A 171 4.74 -3.18 10.82
C ALA A 171 4.28 -2.22 11.92
N ALA A 172 4.60 -2.54 13.18
CA ALA A 172 4.18 -1.77 14.36
C ALA A 172 5.05 -0.55 14.63
N SER A 173 6.38 -0.69 14.53
CA SER A 173 7.36 0.32 15.02
C SER A 173 7.91 1.22 13.92
N ARG A 174 7.63 0.95 12.64
CA ARG A 174 7.99 1.79 11.48
C ARG A 174 9.46 2.25 11.46
N PRO A 175 10.45 1.36 11.57
CA PRO A 175 11.84 1.78 11.38
C PRO A 175 12.05 2.27 9.95
N GLU A 176 12.97 3.24 9.80
CA GLU A 176 13.32 3.80 8.49
C GLU A 176 14.59 3.15 7.92
N TYR A 177 15.48 2.67 8.79
CA TYR A 177 16.77 2.07 8.45
C TYR A 177 16.91 0.70 9.12
N VAL A 178 17.82 -0.13 8.58
CA VAL A 178 18.11 -1.44 9.20
C VAL A 178 18.96 -1.23 10.47
N ASN A 179 20.08 -0.52 10.36
CA ASN A 179 20.99 -0.30 11.49
C ASN A 179 21.16 1.20 11.78
N PRO A 180 21.58 1.58 13.01
CA PRO A 180 21.87 2.97 13.34
C PRO A 180 22.95 3.60 12.45
N GLU A 181 23.88 2.79 11.94
CA GLU A 181 24.97 3.20 11.06
C GLU A 181 24.49 3.48 9.62
N ASP A 182 23.31 2.99 9.24
CA ASP A 182 22.73 3.19 7.91
C ASP A 182 22.00 4.55 7.80
N VAL A 183 21.84 5.27 8.93
CA VAL A 183 21.21 6.60 8.93
C VAL A 183 22.11 7.59 8.18
N PRO A 184 21.62 8.26 7.10
CA PRO A 184 22.41 9.17 6.32
C PRO A 184 23.02 10.31 7.14
N ALA A 185 24.28 10.67 6.84
CA ALA A 185 25.01 11.68 7.60
C ALA A 185 24.30 13.04 7.62
N ASP A 186 23.65 13.43 6.52
CA ASP A 186 22.89 14.68 6.45
C ASP A 186 21.63 14.68 7.34
N VAL A 187 21.00 13.52 7.52
CA VAL A 187 19.88 13.34 8.47
C VAL A 187 20.39 13.47 9.90
N VAL A 188 21.52 12.81 10.21
CA VAL A 188 22.16 12.89 11.53
C VAL A 188 22.59 14.32 11.85
N GLU A 189 23.20 15.04 10.89
CA GLU A 189 23.64 16.42 11.10
C GLU A 189 22.48 17.40 11.29
N LYS A 190 21.40 17.25 10.52
CA LYS A 190 20.19 18.07 10.69
C LYS A 190 19.58 17.88 12.08
N GLU A 191 19.40 16.63 12.49
CA GLU A 191 18.86 16.34 13.83
C GLU A 191 19.78 16.82 14.92
N LYS A 192 21.10 16.66 14.76
CA LYS A 192 22.11 17.17 15.70
C LYS A 192 22.00 18.68 15.88
N ALA A 193 21.83 19.44 14.80
CA ALA A 193 21.66 20.89 14.86
C ALA A 193 20.40 21.27 15.68
N VAL A 194 19.27 20.58 15.43
CA VAL A 194 18.04 20.77 16.19
C VAL A 194 18.24 20.47 17.69
N GLN A 195 18.89 19.35 18.01
CA GLN A 195 19.13 18.95 19.39
C GLN A 195 20.09 19.89 20.13
N VAL A 196 21.08 20.48 19.44
CA VAL A 196 21.96 21.52 20.00
C VAL A 196 21.15 22.77 20.34
N GLU A 197 20.29 23.24 19.40
CA GLU A 197 19.44 24.41 19.61
C GLU A 197 18.49 24.22 20.80
N ILE A 198 17.84 23.04 20.88
CA ILE A 198 17.00 22.69 22.03
C ILE A 198 17.76 22.76 23.34
N ALA A 199 18.97 22.16 23.41
CA ALA A 199 19.79 22.16 24.62
C ALA A 199 20.24 23.58 25.01
N MET A 200 20.55 24.44 24.06
CA MET A 200 20.89 25.85 24.32
C MET A 200 19.67 26.63 24.82
N ASN A 201 18.51 26.42 24.26
CA ASN A 201 17.25 27.04 24.70
C ASN A 201 16.84 26.58 26.11
N GLU A 202 17.28 25.38 26.55
CA GLU A 202 17.16 24.92 27.94
C GLU A 202 18.13 25.61 28.90
N GLY A 203 18.93 26.59 28.43
CA GLY A 203 19.89 27.36 29.23
C GLY A 203 21.20 26.63 29.50
N LYS A 204 21.54 25.60 28.74
CA LYS A 204 22.81 24.87 28.88
C LYS A 204 23.94 25.62 28.16
N PRO A 205 25.14 25.73 28.76
CA PRO A 205 26.33 26.20 28.05
C PRO A 205 26.63 25.32 26.83
N ALA A 206 27.20 25.93 25.76
CA ALA A 206 27.45 25.25 24.51
C ALA A 206 28.23 23.92 24.66
N GLU A 207 29.28 23.91 25.48
CA GLU A 207 30.08 22.70 25.74
C GLU A 207 29.28 21.57 26.43
N ILE A 208 28.32 21.91 27.27
CA ILE A 208 27.44 20.94 27.92
C ILE A 208 26.39 20.48 26.95
N ALA A 209 25.83 21.39 26.14
CA ALA A 209 24.86 21.08 25.08
C ALA A 209 25.44 20.05 24.09
N GLU A 210 26.67 20.26 23.60
CA GLU A 210 27.33 19.34 22.68
C GLU A 210 27.51 17.93 23.28
N LYS A 211 27.92 17.83 24.55
CA LYS A 211 28.05 16.52 25.23
C LYS A 211 26.72 15.80 25.42
N MET A 212 25.66 16.54 25.77
CA MET A 212 24.31 15.99 25.91
C MET A 212 23.77 15.50 24.56
N VAL A 213 24.06 16.21 23.49
CA VAL A 213 23.62 15.89 22.14
C VAL A 213 24.21 14.56 21.65
N VAL A 214 25.45 14.20 22.01
CA VAL A 214 26.00 12.87 21.65
C VAL A 214 25.12 11.73 22.13
N GLY A 215 24.61 11.78 23.36
CA GLY A 215 23.70 10.77 23.89
C GLY A 215 22.33 10.80 23.20
N ARG A 216 21.80 12.00 22.90
CA ARG A 216 20.54 12.18 22.19
C ARG A 216 20.63 11.65 20.76
N MET A 217 21.74 11.87 20.07
CA MET A 217 21.96 11.36 18.71
C MET A 217 22.06 9.84 18.66
N LYS A 218 22.75 9.22 19.63
CA LYS A 218 22.77 7.75 19.73
C LYS A 218 21.36 7.18 19.95
N LYS A 219 20.55 7.86 20.76
CA LYS A 219 19.15 7.48 20.97
C LYS A 219 18.35 7.64 19.68
N PHE A 220 18.46 8.78 19.01
CA PHE A 220 17.77 9.08 17.74
C PHE A 220 18.06 8.02 16.67
N THR A 221 19.36 7.76 16.36
CA THR A 221 19.73 6.75 15.36
C THR A 221 19.24 5.36 15.73
N GLY A 222 19.20 5.02 17.03
CA GLY A 222 18.61 3.76 17.49
C GLY A 222 17.08 3.71 17.32
N GLU A 223 16.38 4.82 17.58
CA GLU A 223 14.91 4.88 17.48
C GLU A 223 14.39 4.80 16.03
N VAL A 224 15.14 5.33 15.06
CA VAL A 224 14.77 5.27 13.64
C VAL A 224 15.27 4.00 12.94
N SER A 225 16.07 3.16 13.60
CA SER A 225 16.68 1.96 13.04
C SER A 225 16.15 0.68 13.65
N LEU A 226 15.84 -0.30 12.78
CA LEU A 226 15.27 -1.59 13.17
C LEU A 226 16.06 -2.25 14.31
N THR A 227 17.37 -2.41 14.14
CA THR A 227 18.21 -3.12 15.13
C THR A 227 18.39 -2.37 16.44
N GLY A 228 18.19 -1.04 16.44
CA GLY A 228 18.25 -0.20 17.64
C GLY A 228 16.95 -0.11 18.43
N GLN A 229 15.81 -0.42 17.81
CA GLN A 229 14.51 -0.34 18.47
C GLN A 229 14.28 -1.46 19.49
N ALA A 230 13.56 -1.14 20.57
CA ALA A 230 13.10 -2.15 21.52
C ALA A 230 12.12 -3.11 20.85
N PHE A 231 12.37 -4.41 20.95
CA PHE A 231 11.57 -5.42 20.26
C PHE A 231 10.15 -5.50 20.83
N VAL A 232 9.13 -5.39 19.98
CA VAL A 232 7.71 -5.30 20.40
C VAL A 232 7.25 -6.50 21.24
N MET A 233 7.82 -7.69 21.01
CA MET A 233 7.47 -8.91 21.77
C MET A 233 8.29 -9.08 23.03
N GLU A 234 9.47 -8.45 23.12
CA GLU A 234 10.37 -8.48 24.28
C GLU A 234 11.03 -7.10 24.48
N PRO A 235 10.29 -6.09 25.00
CA PRO A 235 10.75 -4.70 25.06
C PRO A 235 11.99 -4.43 25.91
N LYS A 236 12.47 -5.42 26.65
CA LYS A 236 13.71 -5.35 27.42
C LYS A 236 14.97 -5.53 26.58
N LYS A 237 14.81 -6.03 25.33
CA LYS A 237 15.89 -6.25 24.39
C LYS A 237 15.63 -5.46 23.10
N SER A 238 16.69 -5.04 22.45
CA SER A 238 16.61 -4.50 21.11
C SER A 238 16.38 -5.61 20.06
N VAL A 239 15.87 -5.23 18.89
CA VAL A 239 15.76 -6.16 17.76
C VAL A 239 17.13 -6.75 17.42
N GLY A 240 18.20 -5.92 17.46
CA GLY A 240 19.57 -6.38 17.21
C GLY A 240 20.06 -7.43 18.19
N GLU A 241 19.72 -7.32 19.49
CA GLU A 241 20.03 -8.33 20.49
C GLU A 241 19.28 -9.64 20.23
N ILE A 242 18.00 -9.57 19.90
CA ILE A 242 17.19 -10.74 19.53
C ILE A 242 17.74 -11.47 18.28
N LEU A 243 18.06 -10.69 17.24
CA LEU A 243 18.66 -11.26 16.03
C LEU A 243 19.97 -11.99 16.33
N LYS A 244 20.85 -11.38 17.12
CA LYS A 244 22.12 -11.98 17.53
C LYS A 244 21.91 -13.25 18.34
N GLU A 245 21.02 -13.27 19.31
CA GLU A 245 20.70 -14.42 20.15
C GLU A 245 20.17 -15.60 19.32
N ARG A 246 19.43 -15.32 18.27
CA ARG A 246 18.81 -16.33 17.41
C ARG A 246 19.66 -16.67 16.17
N GLY A 247 20.87 -16.12 16.04
CA GLY A 247 21.75 -16.33 14.90
C GLY A 247 21.13 -15.86 13.57
N ALA A 248 20.35 -14.80 13.61
CA ALA A 248 19.65 -14.23 12.49
C ALA A 248 20.19 -12.83 12.14
N SER A 249 19.96 -12.38 10.91
CA SER A 249 20.27 -11.04 10.45
C SER A 249 19.19 -10.52 9.49
N VAL A 250 19.08 -9.20 9.38
CA VAL A 250 18.23 -8.54 8.40
C VAL A 250 19.12 -7.76 7.43
N ALA A 251 19.02 -8.06 6.15
CA ALA A 251 19.71 -7.34 5.10
C ALA A 251 18.88 -6.14 4.61
N THR A 252 17.57 -6.34 4.47
CA THR A 252 16.64 -5.29 4.03
C THR A 252 15.22 -5.60 4.49
N PHE A 253 14.40 -4.57 4.50
CA PHE A 253 12.95 -4.71 4.64
C PHE A 253 12.24 -3.67 3.78
N VAL A 254 11.00 -3.97 3.43
CA VAL A 254 10.07 -3.02 2.83
C VAL A 254 8.79 -3.03 3.66
N ARG A 255 8.30 -1.85 4.00
CA ARG A 255 7.01 -1.62 4.62
C ARG A 255 6.18 -0.70 3.74
N LEU A 256 4.98 -1.12 3.40
CA LEU A 256 3.99 -0.29 2.75
C LEU A 256 2.76 -0.15 3.64
N GLU A 257 2.20 1.06 3.68
CA GLU A 257 0.91 1.34 4.28
C GLU A 257 0.00 2.01 3.26
N VAL A 258 -1.23 1.52 3.16
CA VAL A 258 -2.23 2.05 2.22
C VAL A 258 -2.41 3.55 2.41
N GLY A 259 -2.32 4.30 1.32
CA GLY A 259 -2.57 5.73 1.30
C GLY A 259 -1.46 6.59 1.89
N GLU A 260 -0.34 6.00 2.32
CA GLU A 260 0.80 6.74 2.86
C GLU A 260 1.32 7.76 1.83
N GLY A 261 1.45 9.04 2.27
CA GLY A 261 1.88 10.14 1.41
C GLY A 261 0.82 10.65 0.42
N ILE A 262 -0.41 10.14 0.44
CA ILE A 262 -1.52 10.73 -0.32
C ILE A 262 -2.09 11.90 0.49
N ASP A 263 -2.14 13.08 -0.14
CA ASP A 263 -2.86 14.22 0.43
C ASP A 263 -4.37 13.95 0.36
N LYS A 264 -4.97 13.75 1.51
CA LYS A 264 -6.42 13.51 1.65
C LYS A 264 -7.23 14.79 1.58
N GLY A 265 -6.58 15.96 1.48
CA GLY A 265 -7.20 17.26 1.67
C GLY A 265 -7.58 17.51 3.13
N GLU A 266 -8.14 18.66 3.42
CA GLU A 266 -8.75 18.88 4.73
C GLU A 266 -9.94 17.95 4.90
N GLU A 267 -9.94 17.13 5.93
CA GLU A 267 -11.12 16.33 6.30
C GLU A 267 -12.26 17.34 6.55
N MET A 268 -13.25 17.36 5.65
CA MET A 268 -14.44 18.15 5.89
C MET A 268 -15.06 17.67 7.18
N SER A 269 -15.37 18.61 8.08
CA SER A 269 -16.06 18.23 9.31
C SER A 269 -17.40 17.58 8.94
N PHE A 270 -17.88 16.66 9.77
CA PHE A 270 -19.19 16.01 9.55
C PHE A 270 -20.30 17.06 9.30
N ALA A 271 -20.20 18.25 9.89
CA ALA A 271 -21.12 19.36 9.67
C ALA A 271 -21.04 19.92 8.24
N ASP A 272 -19.83 19.98 7.67
CA ASP A 272 -19.62 20.47 6.30
C ASP A 272 -20.05 19.43 5.26
N GLU A 273 -19.86 18.12 5.53
CA GLU A 273 -20.37 17.03 4.68
C GLU A 273 -21.90 17.05 4.63
N VAL A 274 -22.56 17.19 5.78
CA VAL A 274 -24.03 17.32 5.86
C VAL A 274 -24.53 18.57 5.13
N ALA A 275 -23.83 19.69 5.28
CA ALA A 275 -24.18 20.94 4.58
C ALA A 275 -23.97 20.84 3.06
N ALA A 276 -22.96 20.12 2.60
CA ALA A 276 -22.73 19.85 1.17
C ALA A 276 -23.80 18.90 0.58
N ALA A 277 -24.18 17.86 1.31
CA ALA A 277 -25.24 16.92 0.92
C ALA A 277 -26.65 17.56 0.84
N GLN A 278 -26.89 18.63 1.60
CA GLN A 278 -28.18 19.36 1.57
C GLN A 278 -28.28 20.38 0.42
N LYS A 279 -27.17 20.68 -0.26
CA LYS A 279 -27.11 21.66 -1.37
C LYS A 279 -27.09 21.02 -2.77
N GLY A 280 -27.01 19.68 -2.88
CA GLY A 280 -27.08 18.91 -4.12
C GLY A 280 -28.40 18.22 -4.29
#